data_127890cf5cf0f81eaae103a628348bdf
#
_entry.id   127890cf5cf0f81eaae103a628348bdf
#
_cell.length_a   1.000
_cell.length_b   1.000
_cell.length_c   1.000
_cell.angle_alpha   90.00
_cell.angle_beta   90.00
_cell.angle_gamma   90.00
#
_symmetry.space_group_name_H-M   'P 1'
#
loop_
_entity.id
_entity.type
_entity.pdbx_description
1 polymer ?
#
loop_
_entity_poly.entity_id
_entity_poly.type
_entity_poly.pdbx_seq_one_letter_code
_entity_poly.pdbx_strand_id
1 'polypeptide(L)'
;MPLKQLEMAMLLGVAALFMASFGYIGLAEHMEVYSPIASKVMLFSAMFFLIPIAAHHVLCGTTEWYYVKLGRTEEALQVVMDFFKKTVVVSVAYVGLLIFVITLFVLVVTGATDLPRWACVFNTLTAFIVLSPTKIPAKGNIANAFMFLGMMMVI
;
A
#
# COMPACT_ATOMS: atom_id res chain seq x y z
N MET A 1 -12.07 19.92 5.64
CA MET A 1 -10.64 20.12 5.32
C MET A 1 -10.51 21.30 4.36
N PRO A 2 -9.59 22.23 4.55
CA PRO A 2 -9.29 23.31 3.60
C PRO A 2 -8.75 22.75 2.27
N LEU A 3 -9.04 23.44 1.15
CA LEU A 3 -8.64 22.96 -0.20
C LEU A 3 -7.12 22.73 -0.31
N LYS A 4 -6.31 23.63 0.22
CA LYS A 4 -4.83 23.48 0.22
C LYS A 4 -4.35 22.19 0.92
N GLN A 5 -5.01 21.80 2.01
CA GLN A 5 -4.65 20.57 2.71
C GLN A 5 -4.99 19.34 1.88
N LEU A 6 -6.10 19.37 1.15
CA LEU A 6 -6.49 18.31 0.24
C LEU A 6 -5.49 18.16 -0.92
N GLU A 7 -5.12 19.29 -1.54
CA GLU A 7 -4.12 19.33 -2.62
C GLU A 7 -2.76 18.78 -2.13
N MET A 8 -2.31 19.21 -0.96
CA MET A 8 -1.08 18.69 -0.36
C MET A 8 -1.16 17.21 -0.02
N ALA A 9 -2.30 16.74 0.53
CA ALA A 9 -2.48 15.32 0.85
C ALA A 9 -2.44 14.44 -0.41
N MET A 10 -3.03 14.91 -1.51
CA MET A 10 -3.00 14.22 -2.79
C MET A 10 -1.57 14.11 -3.34
N LEU A 11 -0.81 15.20 -3.35
CA LEU A 11 0.58 15.21 -3.83
C LEU A 11 1.51 14.36 -2.94
N LEU A 12 1.38 14.50 -1.62
CA LEU A 12 2.18 13.71 -0.68
C LEU A 12 1.85 12.21 -0.77
N GLY A 13 0.59 11.86 -1.02
CA GLY A 13 0.20 10.46 -1.22
C GLY A 13 0.83 9.85 -2.47
N VAL A 14 0.86 10.60 -3.59
CA VAL A 14 1.55 10.14 -4.81
C VAL A 14 3.06 9.98 -4.56
N ALA A 15 3.69 10.96 -3.92
CA ALA A 15 5.11 10.91 -3.58
C ALA A 15 5.41 9.71 -2.64
N ALA A 16 4.55 9.46 -1.64
CA ALA A 16 4.70 8.32 -0.74
C ALA A 16 4.57 6.98 -1.47
N LEU A 17 3.63 6.84 -2.40
CA LEU A 17 3.47 5.62 -3.21
C LEU A 17 4.68 5.42 -4.14
N PHE A 18 5.20 6.49 -4.73
CA PHE A 18 6.43 6.45 -5.51
C PHE A 18 7.62 5.97 -4.66
N MET A 19 7.82 6.56 -3.49
CA MET A 19 8.88 6.12 -2.58
C MET A 19 8.69 4.67 -2.10
N ALA A 20 7.46 4.27 -1.80
CA ALA A 20 7.15 2.89 -1.42
C ALA A 20 7.48 1.89 -2.53
N SER A 21 7.40 2.28 -3.81
CA SER A 21 7.73 1.40 -4.92
C SER A 21 9.18 0.92 -4.87
N PHE A 22 10.13 1.76 -4.48
CA PHE A 22 11.52 1.36 -4.29
C PHE A 22 11.68 0.32 -3.19
N GLY A 23 10.92 0.45 -2.09
CA GLY A 23 10.94 -0.54 -1.02
C GLY A 23 10.40 -1.90 -1.48
N TYR A 24 9.31 -1.93 -2.24
CA TYR A 24 8.76 -3.18 -2.78
C TYR A 24 9.70 -3.83 -3.79
N ILE A 25 10.27 -3.04 -4.72
CA ILE A 25 11.21 -3.53 -5.72
C ILE A 25 12.48 -4.06 -5.02
N GLY A 26 13.08 -3.28 -4.12
CA GLY A 26 14.30 -3.67 -3.41
C GLY A 26 14.12 -4.96 -2.60
N LEU A 27 12.97 -5.13 -1.92
CA LEU A 27 12.68 -6.39 -1.22
C LEU A 27 12.52 -7.57 -2.20
N ALA A 28 11.86 -7.36 -3.34
CA ALA A 28 11.73 -8.40 -4.35
C ALA A 28 13.10 -8.79 -4.94
N GLU A 29 13.95 -7.83 -5.26
CA GLU A 29 15.31 -8.04 -5.76
C GLU A 29 16.19 -8.73 -4.72
N HIS A 30 16.11 -8.33 -3.46
CA HIS A 30 16.83 -9.02 -2.38
C HIS A 30 16.47 -10.50 -2.30
N MET A 31 15.21 -10.86 -2.57
CA MET A 31 14.76 -12.26 -2.57
C MET A 31 15.23 -13.06 -3.80
N GLU A 32 15.77 -12.42 -4.85
CA GLU A 32 16.17 -13.12 -6.09
C GLU A 32 17.26 -14.16 -5.86
N VAL A 33 18.22 -13.85 -4.95
CA VAL A 33 19.33 -14.76 -4.62
C VAL A 33 18.83 -16.06 -3.97
N TYR A 34 17.75 -16.00 -3.21
CA TYR A 34 17.18 -17.15 -2.49
C TYR A 34 16.14 -17.90 -3.29
N SER A 35 15.33 -17.20 -4.06
CA SER A 35 14.27 -17.75 -4.89
C SER A 35 13.90 -16.84 -6.04
N PRO A 36 14.48 -17.06 -7.25
CA PRO A 36 14.15 -16.25 -8.44
C PRO A 36 12.66 -16.26 -8.79
N ILE A 37 11.95 -17.37 -8.50
CA ILE A 37 10.51 -17.49 -8.75
C ILE A 37 9.74 -16.58 -7.77
N ALA A 38 10.07 -16.66 -6.47
CA ALA A 38 9.40 -15.84 -5.46
C ALA A 38 9.67 -14.35 -5.68
N SER A 39 10.89 -13.96 -6.05
CA SER A 39 11.25 -12.61 -6.43
C SER A 39 10.35 -12.09 -7.55
N LYS A 40 10.18 -12.84 -8.64
CA LYS A 40 9.30 -12.46 -9.75
C LYS A 40 7.84 -12.36 -9.31
N VAL A 41 7.34 -13.31 -8.52
CA VAL A 41 5.99 -13.25 -7.95
C VAL A 41 5.81 -11.97 -7.13
N MET A 42 6.77 -11.64 -6.27
CA MET A 42 6.75 -10.42 -5.47
C MET A 42 6.75 -9.16 -6.36
N LEU A 43 7.62 -9.11 -7.37
CA LEU A 43 7.71 -7.96 -8.26
C LEU A 43 6.40 -7.73 -9.03
N PHE A 44 5.83 -8.76 -9.66
CA PHE A 44 4.55 -8.64 -10.35
C PHE A 44 3.42 -8.27 -9.40
N SER A 45 3.41 -8.82 -8.21
CA SER A 45 2.41 -8.52 -7.17
C SER A 45 2.50 -7.07 -6.69
N ALA A 46 3.73 -6.54 -6.53
CA ALA A 46 3.96 -5.13 -6.21
C ALA A 46 3.45 -4.21 -7.32
N MET A 47 3.74 -4.51 -8.59
CA MET A 47 3.25 -3.73 -9.72
C MET A 47 1.72 -3.78 -9.83
N PHE A 48 1.12 -4.96 -9.66
CA PHE A 48 -0.34 -5.14 -9.68
C PHE A 48 -1.03 -4.36 -8.55
N PHE A 49 -0.37 -4.17 -7.41
CA PHE A 49 -0.86 -3.32 -6.32
C PHE A 49 -0.62 -1.84 -6.61
N LEU A 50 0.63 -1.44 -6.85
CA LEU A 50 1.05 -0.03 -6.84
C LEU A 50 0.45 0.77 -7.99
N ILE A 51 0.40 0.22 -9.20
CA ILE A 51 -0.04 0.98 -10.38
C ILE A 51 -1.52 1.37 -10.27
N PRO A 52 -2.46 0.44 -10.01
CA PRO A 52 -3.86 0.82 -9.87
C PRO A 52 -4.13 1.68 -8.63
N ILE A 53 -3.44 1.43 -7.52
CA ILE A 53 -3.65 2.21 -6.28
C ILE A 53 -3.13 3.64 -6.44
N ALA A 54 -2.00 3.86 -7.11
CA ALA A 54 -1.52 5.21 -7.39
C ALA A 54 -2.50 5.99 -8.29
N ALA A 55 -3.00 5.36 -9.35
CA ALA A 55 -4.01 5.97 -10.21
C ALA A 55 -5.31 6.27 -9.42
N HIS A 56 -5.78 5.32 -8.62
CA HIS A 56 -6.98 5.49 -7.80
C HIS A 56 -6.84 6.59 -6.75
N HIS A 57 -5.65 6.70 -6.13
CA HIS A 57 -5.37 7.78 -5.17
C HIS A 57 -5.53 9.18 -5.80
N VAL A 58 -5.01 9.37 -7.02
CA VAL A 58 -5.18 10.63 -7.76
C VAL A 58 -6.65 10.87 -8.10
N LEU A 59 -7.36 9.85 -8.59
CA LEU A 59 -8.77 9.95 -8.94
C LEU A 59 -9.63 10.30 -7.73
N CYS A 60 -9.42 9.66 -6.58
CA CYS A 60 -10.13 9.96 -5.34
C CYS A 60 -9.87 11.40 -4.88
N GLY A 61 -8.60 11.81 -4.86
CA GLY A 61 -8.23 13.19 -4.47
C GLY A 61 -8.84 14.24 -5.40
N THR A 62 -8.86 13.97 -6.72
CA THR A 62 -9.48 14.85 -7.71
C THR A 62 -11.01 14.94 -7.49
N THR A 63 -11.66 13.81 -7.20
CA THR A 63 -13.11 13.77 -6.94
C THR A 63 -13.48 14.53 -5.67
N GLU A 64 -12.69 14.37 -4.60
CA GLU A 64 -12.85 15.13 -3.36
C GLU A 64 -12.59 16.62 -3.58
N TRP A 65 -11.62 16.97 -4.43
CA TRP A 65 -11.35 18.37 -4.81
C TRP A 65 -12.55 19.00 -5.49
N TYR A 66 -13.18 18.31 -6.44
CA TYR A 66 -14.43 18.77 -7.08
C TYR A 66 -15.55 18.97 -6.06
N TYR A 67 -15.75 18.02 -5.15
CA TYR A 67 -16.74 18.14 -4.09
C TYR A 67 -16.57 19.43 -3.26
N VAL A 68 -15.33 19.74 -2.88
CA VAL A 68 -15.03 20.97 -2.14
C VAL A 68 -15.27 22.21 -2.98
N LYS A 69 -14.86 22.19 -4.26
CA LYS A 69 -15.04 23.30 -5.20
C LYS A 69 -16.50 23.60 -5.53
N LEU A 70 -17.35 22.57 -5.56
CA LEU A 70 -18.79 22.70 -5.79
C LEU A 70 -19.59 23.06 -4.51
N GLY A 71 -18.88 23.52 -3.47
CA GLY A 71 -19.50 24.03 -2.24
C GLY A 71 -20.05 22.95 -1.30
N ARG A 72 -19.66 21.69 -1.50
CA ARG A 72 -20.06 20.53 -0.67
C ARG A 72 -21.57 20.32 -0.64
N THR A 73 -22.22 20.52 -1.78
CA THR A 73 -23.66 20.29 -1.91
C THR A 73 -24.00 18.79 -1.84
N GLU A 74 -25.26 18.49 -1.55
CA GLU A 74 -25.74 17.10 -1.50
C GLU A 74 -25.62 16.42 -2.86
N GLU A 75 -25.91 17.13 -3.94
CA GLU A 75 -25.79 16.62 -5.31
C GLU A 75 -24.31 16.29 -5.64
N ALA A 76 -23.37 17.16 -5.23
CA ALA A 76 -21.95 16.91 -5.41
C ALA A 76 -21.50 15.69 -4.60
N LEU A 77 -22.02 15.51 -3.38
CA LEU A 77 -21.74 14.33 -2.56
C LEU A 77 -22.23 13.03 -3.23
N GLN A 78 -23.43 13.05 -3.79
CA GLN A 78 -23.99 11.88 -4.50
C GLN A 78 -23.11 11.48 -5.69
N VAL A 79 -22.64 12.44 -6.48
CA VAL A 79 -21.72 12.19 -7.60
C VAL A 79 -20.42 11.56 -7.13
N VAL A 80 -19.82 12.06 -6.04
CA VAL A 80 -18.61 11.51 -5.44
C VAL A 80 -18.83 10.08 -4.96
N MET A 81 -19.93 9.83 -4.26
CA MET A 81 -20.27 8.49 -3.75
C MET A 81 -20.53 7.49 -4.88
N ASP A 82 -21.15 7.92 -5.96
CA ASP A 82 -21.35 7.08 -7.16
C ASP A 82 -20.02 6.75 -7.83
N PHE A 83 -19.10 7.71 -7.92
CA PHE A 83 -17.74 7.46 -8.42
C PHE A 83 -17.02 6.42 -7.58
N PHE A 84 -17.03 6.55 -6.26
CA PHE A 84 -16.38 5.60 -5.37
C PHE A 84 -16.98 4.19 -5.47
N LYS A 85 -18.30 4.08 -5.58
CA LYS A 85 -18.96 2.78 -5.80
C LYS A 85 -18.50 2.12 -7.11
N LYS A 86 -18.38 2.89 -8.19
CA LYS A 86 -17.95 2.38 -9.50
C LYS A 86 -16.47 2.01 -9.54
N THR A 87 -15.65 2.73 -8.81
CA THR A 87 -14.18 2.52 -8.78
C THR A 87 -13.72 1.54 -7.70
N VAL A 88 -14.65 1.02 -6.87
CA VAL A 88 -14.33 0.02 -5.83
C VAL A 88 -13.64 -1.23 -6.37
N VAL A 89 -13.85 -1.55 -7.66
CA VAL A 89 -13.18 -2.66 -8.35
C VAL A 89 -11.64 -2.53 -8.32
N VAL A 90 -11.12 -1.30 -8.22
CA VAL A 90 -9.68 -1.07 -8.07
C VAL A 90 -9.13 -1.67 -6.79
N SER A 91 -9.96 -1.88 -5.77
CA SER A 91 -9.53 -2.56 -4.52
C SER A 91 -9.09 -4.01 -4.73
N VAL A 92 -9.38 -4.61 -5.89
CA VAL A 92 -8.82 -5.92 -6.28
C VAL A 92 -7.28 -5.87 -6.33
N ALA A 93 -6.70 -4.70 -6.55
CA ALA A 93 -5.24 -4.49 -6.50
C ALA A 93 -4.62 -4.86 -5.15
N TYR A 94 -5.37 -4.81 -4.04
CA TYR A 94 -4.89 -5.26 -2.73
C TYR A 94 -4.58 -6.77 -2.68
N VAL A 95 -5.10 -7.55 -3.62
CA VAL A 95 -4.69 -8.96 -3.80
C VAL A 95 -3.19 -9.04 -4.14
N GLY A 96 -2.68 -8.10 -4.94
CA GLY A 96 -1.24 -7.99 -5.20
C GLY A 96 -0.44 -7.74 -3.91
N LEU A 97 -0.86 -6.78 -3.09
CA LEU A 97 -0.23 -6.55 -1.80
C LEU A 97 -0.25 -7.81 -0.93
N LEU A 98 -1.40 -8.50 -0.86
CA LEU A 98 -1.54 -9.72 -0.07
C LEU A 98 -0.59 -10.83 -0.53
N ILE A 99 -0.49 -11.06 -1.85
CA ILE A 99 0.44 -12.05 -2.42
C ILE A 99 1.88 -11.67 -2.07
N PHE A 100 2.26 -10.40 -2.22
CA PHE A 100 3.59 -9.92 -1.88
C PHE A 100 3.95 -10.22 -0.43
N VAL A 101 3.10 -9.77 0.51
CA VAL A 101 3.40 -9.89 1.94
C VAL A 101 3.37 -11.33 2.45
N ILE A 102 2.49 -12.18 1.89
CA ILE A 102 2.47 -13.62 2.21
C ILE A 102 3.74 -14.29 1.67
N THR A 103 4.15 -14.00 0.44
CA THR A 103 5.37 -14.58 -0.14
C THR A 103 6.59 -14.22 0.70
N LEU A 104 6.75 -12.93 1.04
CA LEU A 104 7.83 -12.47 1.92
C LEU A 104 7.76 -13.16 3.30
N PHE A 105 6.59 -13.23 3.92
CA PHE A 105 6.39 -13.86 5.21
C PHE A 105 6.83 -15.33 5.19
N VAL A 106 6.38 -16.08 4.19
CA VAL A 106 6.71 -17.51 4.05
C VAL A 106 8.21 -17.70 3.86
N LEU A 107 8.86 -16.92 2.99
CA LEU A 107 10.31 -17.03 2.77
C LEU A 107 11.10 -16.80 4.07
N VAL A 108 10.74 -15.79 4.84
CA VAL A 108 11.44 -15.45 6.08
C VAL A 108 11.15 -16.48 7.18
N VAL A 109 9.88 -16.82 7.43
CA VAL A 109 9.52 -17.71 8.56
C VAL A 109 10.01 -19.14 8.36
N THR A 110 10.09 -19.61 7.11
CA THR A 110 10.65 -20.94 6.79
C THR A 110 12.17 -20.98 6.86
N GLY A 111 12.83 -19.81 6.91
CA GLY A 111 14.29 -19.73 6.86
C GLY A 111 14.85 -19.98 5.46
N ALA A 112 14.07 -19.70 4.43
CA ALA A 112 14.51 -19.81 3.03
C ALA A 112 15.38 -18.61 2.59
N THR A 113 15.71 -17.71 3.51
CA THR A 113 16.55 -16.53 3.31
C THR A 113 17.61 -16.44 4.41
N ASP A 114 18.59 -15.55 4.28
CA ASP A 114 19.54 -15.22 5.33
C ASP A 114 18.95 -14.38 6.47
N LEU A 115 17.72 -13.85 6.26
CA LEU A 115 17.04 -13.09 7.29
C LEU A 115 16.69 -13.97 8.49
N PRO A 116 16.87 -13.49 9.73
CA PRO A 116 16.48 -14.26 10.90
C PRO A 116 14.96 -14.47 10.88
N ARG A 117 14.49 -15.67 11.22
CA ARG A 117 13.05 -16.03 11.15
C ARG A 117 12.15 -15.07 11.92
N TRP A 118 12.64 -14.50 13.02
CA TRP A 118 11.87 -13.50 13.77
C TRP A 118 11.60 -12.20 12.99
N ALA A 119 12.37 -11.92 11.91
CA ALA A 119 12.14 -10.76 11.06
C ALA A 119 10.77 -10.78 10.36
N CYS A 120 10.09 -11.95 10.31
CA CYS A 120 8.71 -12.03 9.84
C CYS A 120 7.74 -11.15 10.65
N VAL A 121 8.10 -10.72 11.87
CA VAL A 121 7.34 -9.75 12.66
C VAL A 121 7.24 -8.40 11.93
N PHE A 122 8.25 -8.03 11.18
CA PHE A 122 8.27 -6.82 10.35
C PHE A 122 7.51 -6.96 9.02
N ASN A 123 6.52 -7.80 8.98
CA ASN A 123 5.68 -7.94 7.80
C ASN A 123 4.43 -7.06 7.91
N THR A 124 4.00 -6.47 6.82
CA THR A 124 2.77 -5.66 6.77
C THR A 124 1.56 -6.42 7.29
N LEU A 125 1.46 -7.73 7.00
CA LEU A 125 0.37 -8.57 7.48
C LEU A 125 0.35 -8.64 9.01
N THR A 126 1.50 -8.90 9.64
CA THR A 126 1.64 -8.98 11.10
C THR A 126 1.28 -7.64 11.76
N ALA A 127 1.84 -6.54 11.24
CA ALA A 127 1.55 -5.21 11.73
C ALA A 127 0.06 -4.83 11.55
N PHE A 128 -0.54 -5.19 10.41
CA PHE A 128 -1.95 -4.91 10.15
C PHE A 128 -2.88 -5.68 11.10
N ILE A 129 -2.59 -6.95 11.41
CA ILE A 129 -3.35 -7.75 12.37
C ILE A 129 -3.31 -7.09 13.75
N VAL A 130 -2.12 -6.65 14.20
CA VAL A 130 -1.95 -5.98 15.50
C VAL A 130 -2.70 -4.63 15.54
N LEU A 131 -2.66 -3.86 14.46
CA LEU A 131 -3.34 -2.57 14.37
C LEU A 131 -4.86 -2.69 14.15
N SER A 132 -5.34 -3.83 13.66
CA SER A 132 -6.73 -4.04 13.26
C SER A 132 -7.75 -3.66 14.34
N PRO A 133 -7.61 -4.05 15.63
CA PRO A 133 -8.57 -3.71 16.68
C PRO A 133 -8.48 -2.23 17.14
N THR A 134 -7.48 -1.49 16.72
CA THR A 134 -7.32 -0.08 17.13
C THR A 134 -8.21 0.87 16.32
N LYS A 135 -8.38 2.11 16.79
CA LYS A 135 -9.07 3.18 16.05
C LYS A 135 -8.10 4.07 15.25
N ILE A 136 -6.83 3.66 15.12
CA ILE A 136 -5.80 4.41 14.39
C ILE A 136 -6.20 4.49 12.91
N PRO A 137 -6.20 5.68 12.28
CA PRO A 137 -6.43 5.81 10.85
C PRO A 137 -5.24 5.31 10.03
N ALA A 138 -5.46 5.05 8.74
CA ALA A 138 -4.40 4.68 7.78
C ALA A 138 -3.55 3.48 8.20
N LYS A 139 -4.13 2.47 8.86
CA LYS A 139 -3.44 1.26 9.37
C LYS A 139 -2.56 0.58 8.33
N GLY A 140 -3.02 0.50 7.08
CA GLY A 140 -2.26 -0.10 5.98
C GLY A 140 -0.97 0.65 5.70
N ASN A 141 -0.99 1.99 5.70
CA ASN A 141 0.20 2.81 5.48
C ASN A 141 1.20 2.66 6.61
N ILE A 142 0.71 2.63 7.86
CA ILE A 142 1.55 2.41 9.05
C ILE A 142 2.18 1.00 9.01
N ALA A 143 1.40 -0.01 8.64
CA ALA A 143 1.88 -1.38 8.53
C ALA A 143 2.96 -1.53 7.43
N ASN A 144 2.79 -0.87 6.28
CA ASN A 144 3.79 -0.83 5.23
C ASN A 144 5.08 -0.10 5.66
N ALA A 145 4.94 1.05 6.31
CA ALA A 145 6.09 1.78 6.85
C ALA A 145 6.86 0.94 7.88
N PHE A 146 6.14 0.24 8.76
CA PHE A 146 6.74 -0.68 9.73
C PHE A 146 7.50 -1.82 9.04
N MET A 147 6.96 -2.39 7.97
CA MET A 147 7.65 -3.42 7.19
C MET A 147 8.97 -2.89 6.61
N PHE A 148 8.93 -1.77 5.90
CA PHE A 148 10.13 -1.23 5.26
C PHE A 148 11.20 -0.82 6.28
N LEU A 149 10.83 -0.12 7.35
CA LEU A 149 11.77 0.28 8.38
C LEU A 149 12.37 -0.94 9.11
N GLY A 150 11.53 -1.93 9.42
CA GLY A 150 12.00 -3.14 10.08
C GLY A 150 12.92 -3.97 9.19
N MET A 151 12.58 -4.14 7.90
CA MET A 151 13.44 -4.87 6.96
C MET A 151 14.76 -4.15 6.73
N MET A 152 14.79 -2.81 6.64
CA MET A 152 16.04 -2.03 6.56
C MET A 152 16.97 -2.24 7.76
N MET A 153 16.45 -2.67 8.91
CA MET A 153 17.28 -2.93 10.10
C MET A 153 17.90 -4.32 10.11
N VAL A 154 17.40 -5.26 9.28
CA VAL A 154 17.81 -6.67 9.29
C VAL A 154 18.45 -7.13 7.97
N ILE A 155 18.34 -6.32 6.90
CA ILE A 155 19.08 -6.45 5.65
C ILE A 155 20.39 -5.68 5.75
#